data_17e83e220f79422be193687b0a6d6872
#
_entry.id   17e83e220f79422be193687b0a6d6872
#
_cell.length_a   1.000
_cell.length_b   1.000
_cell.length_c   1.000
_cell.angle_alpha   90.00
_cell.angle_beta   90.00
_cell.angle_gamma   90.00
#
_symmetry.space_group_name_H-M   'P 1'
#
loop_
_entity.id
_entity.type
_entity.pdbx_description
1 polymer ?
#
loop_
_entity_poly.entity_id
_entity_poly.type
_entity_poly.pdbx_seq_one_letter_code
_entity_poly.pdbx_strand_id
1 'polypeptide(L)'
;MSEYIISIDVGIKNLGFAVLEASSNNLVVWKRVNLVTSNTYQPFRNVEYIHQFIENHATYFADAKLVIIERQMRVNMRIIESVVHSMFYGRCMVVQAQHVKLHFGLNKRDYRKNKKAAVDFVNEQMEHSEPHIPNLHTWNAHWVQEGKQDDLADALIMLMYYVRTFD
;
A
#
# COMPACT_ATOMS: atom_id res chain seq x y z
N MET A 1 -16.40 16.61 -3.86
CA MET A 1 -15.60 15.99 -2.78
C MET A 1 -14.57 15.08 -3.45
N SER A 2 -13.34 15.11 -2.96
CA SER A 2 -12.30 14.24 -3.53
C SER A 2 -12.55 12.79 -3.11
N GLU A 3 -12.54 11.87 -4.05
CA GLU A 3 -12.54 10.43 -3.77
C GLU A 3 -11.10 9.90 -3.80
N TYR A 4 -10.85 8.83 -3.08
CA TYR A 4 -9.50 8.28 -2.90
C TYR A 4 -9.41 6.81 -3.30
N ILE A 5 -8.27 6.44 -3.86
CA ILE A 5 -7.86 5.06 -4.06
C ILE A 5 -6.74 4.77 -3.06
N ILE A 6 -6.98 3.81 -2.19
CA ILE A 6 -6.10 3.49 -1.06
C ILE A 6 -5.43 2.15 -1.31
N SER A 7 -4.14 2.05 -1.00
CA SER A 7 -3.39 0.81 -1.04
C SER A 7 -2.75 0.52 0.32
N ILE A 8 -2.87 -0.73 0.76
CA ILE A 8 -2.36 -1.22 2.03
C ILE A 8 -1.52 -2.49 1.82
N ASP A 9 -0.21 -2.37 2.05
CA ASP A 9 0.68 -3.51 2.24
C ASP A 9 0.72 -3.85 3.72
N VAL A 10 0.17 -5.01 4.10
CA VAL A 10 -0.10 -5.35 5.49
C VAL A 10 1.16 -5.66 6.26
N GLY A 11 1.39 -4.95 7.34
CA GLY A 11 2.45 -5.18 8.31
C GLY A 11 2.07 -4.63 9.69
N ILE A 12 2.58 -5.22 10.75
CA ILE A 12 2.30 -4.76 12.11
C ILE A 12 3.09 -3.50 12.45
N LYS A 13 4.42 -3.56 12.26
CA LYS A 13 5.31 -2.42 12.52
C LYS A 13 5.62 -1.60 11.27
N ASN A 14 5.41 -2.17 10.10
CA ASN A 14 5.79 -1.60 8.82
C ASN A 14 4.65 -1.80 7.81
N LEU A 15 3.49 -1.25 8.11
CA LEU A 15 2.39 -1.22 7.15
C LEU A 15 2.70 -0.17 6.08
N GLY A 16 2.74 -0.57 4.81
CA GLY A 16 2.83 0.35 3.68
C GLY A 16 1.46 0.97 3.40
N PHE A 17 1.40 2.29 3.34
CA PHE A 17 0.17 3.04 3.11
C PHE A 17 0.36 4.08 2.03
N ALA A 18 -0.40 3.95 0.94
CA ALA A 18 -0.38 4.89 -0.17
C ALA A 18 -1.80 5.27 -0.57
N VAL A 19 -2.01 6.53 -0.93
CA VAL A 19 -3.31 7.08 -1.32
C VAL A 19 -3.16 7.94 -2.55
N LEU A 20 -4.00 7.67 -3.56
CA LEU A 20 -4.19 8.54 -4.72
C LEU A 20 -5.51 9.30 -4.60
N GLU A 21 -5.52 10.54 -5.05
CA GLU A 21 -6.76 11.24 -5.39
C GLU A 21 -7.29 10.69 -6.71
N ALA A 22 -8.53 10.18 -6.72
CA ALA A 22 -9.08 9.43 -7.86
C ALA A 22 -9.31 10.27 -9.12
N SER A 23 -9.50 11.59 -8.99
CA SER A 23 -9.74 12.50 -10.12
C SER A 23 -8.48 12.90 -10.87
N SER A 24 -7.33 12.90 -10.22
CA SER A 24 -6.06 13.38 -10.76
C SER A 24 -4.97 12.33 -10.82
N ASN A 25 -5.17 11.18 -10.17
CA ASN A 25 -4.15 10.18 -9.90
C ASN A 25 -2.90 10.73 -9.18
N ASN A 26 -3.01 11.87 -8.51
CA ASN A 26 -1.93 12.40 -7.70
C ASN A 26 -1.79 11.60 -6.40
N LEU A 27 -0.57 11.23 -6.09
CA LEU A 27 -0.22 10.61 -4.82
C LEU A 27 -0.31 11.67 -3.72
N VAL A 28 -1.19 11.46 -2.74
CA VAL A 28 -1.45 12.41 -1.64
C VAL A 28 -0.94 11.91 -0.29
N VAL A 29 -0.79 10.59 -0.15
CA VAL A 29 -0.13 9.97 1.00
C VAL A 29 0.75 8.84 0.51
N TRP A 30 1.94 8.75 1.08
CA TRP A 30 2.83 7.63 0.86
C TRP A 30 3.75 7.48 2.07
N LYS A 31 3.45 6.54 2.94
CA LYS A 31 4.17 6.39 4.21
C LYS A 31 4.14 4.97 4.76
N ARG A 32 5.08 4.69 5.62
CA ARG A 32 5.09 3.52 6.46
C ARG A 32 4.43 3.83 7.80
N VAL A 33 3.59 2.92 8.30
CA VAL A 33 2.85 3.10 9.55
C VAL A 33 3.15 1.94 10.49
N ASN A 34 3.43 2.27 11.75
CA ASN A 34 3.46 1.29 12.84
C ASN A 34 2.06 1.22 13.46
N LEU A 35 1.42 0.05 13.37
CA LEU A 35 0.10 -0.17 13.95
C LEU A 35 0.12 -0.31 15.47
N VAL A 36 1.28 -0.68 16.04
CA VAL A 36 1.43 -0.94 17.47
C VAL A 36 2.00 0.29 18.16
N THR A 37 1.15 0.98 18.92
CA THR A 37 1.56 2.17 19.70
C THR A 37 2.23 1.82 21.04
N SER A 38 2.07 0.56 21.50
CA SER A 38 2.72 0.04 22.72
C SER A 38 4.01 -0.72 22.39
N ASN A 39 4.87 -0.90 23.38
CA ASN A 39 6.14 -1.60 23.20
C ASN A 39 5.98 -3.10 22.90
N THR A 40 4.83 -3.69 23.19
CA THR A 40 4.57 -5.13 23.05
C THR A 40 3.42 -5.38 22.09
N TYR A 41 3.71 -6.09 20.99
CA TYR A 41 2.71 -6.56 20.06
C TYR A 41 1.86 -7.68 20.69
N GLN A 42 0.54 -7.54 20.60
CA GLN A 42 -0.45 -8.50 21.08
C GLN A 42 -1.35 -8.94 19.92
N PRO A 43 -1.17 -10.14 19.34
CA PRO A 43 -1.90 -10.57 18.16
C PRO A 43 -3.43 -10.52 18.27
N PHE A 44 -3.98 -10.78 19.45
CA PHE A 44 -5.42 -10.72 19.70
C PHE A 44 -6.00 -9.30 19.62
N ARG A 45 -5.15 -8.26 19.61
CA ARG A 45 -5.54 -6.85 19.43
C ARG A 45 -5.43 -6.36 17.98
N ASN A 46 -5.19 -7.24 17.02
CA ASN A 46 -5.05 -6.84 15.61
C ASN A 46 -6.29 -6.10 15.08
N VAL A 47 -7.48 -6.46 15.54
CA VAL A 47 -8.72 -5.75 15.19
C VAL A 47 -8.68 -4.31 15.68
N GLU A 48 -8.26 -4.07 16.94
CA GLU A 48 -8.13 -2.72 17.48
C GLU A 48 -7.08 -1.90 16.72
N TYR A 49 -5.92 -2.49 16.45
CA TYR A 49 -4.83 -1.82 15.74
C TYR A 49 -5.27 -1.31 14.37
N ILE A 50 -5.95 -2.14 13.59
CA ILE A 50 -6.39 -1.73 12.25
C ILE A 50 -7.55 -0.73 12.30
N HIS A 51 -8.48 -0.85 13.25
CA HIS A 51 -9.52 0.15 13.46
C HIS A 51 -8.93 1.51 13.81
N GLN A 52 -7.98 1.57 14.75
CA GLN A 52 -7.32 2.82 15.13
C GLN A 52 -6.56 3.44 13.95
N PHE A 53 -5.92 2.63 13.11
CA PHE A 53 -5.26 3.10 11.89
C PHE A 53 -6.28 3.75 10.93
N ILE A 54 -7.42 3.11 10.71
CA ILE A 54 -8.48 3.63 9.84
C ILE A 54 -9.05 4.93 10.40
N GLU A 55 -9.31 4.99 11.70
CA GLU A 55 -9.80 6.22 12.37
C GLU A 55 -8.78 7.37 12.27
N ASN A 56 -7.50 7.09 12.48
CA ASN A 56 -6.44 8.10 12.36
C ASN A 56 -6.29 8.64 10.93
N HIS A 57 -6.82 7.94 9.93
CA HIS A 57 -6.80 8.32 8.52
C HIS A 57 -8.23 8.48 7.95
N ALA A 58 -9.20 8.79 8.81
CA ALA A 58 -10.63 8.84 8.45
C ALA A 58 -10.93 9.73 7.24
N THR A 59 -10.20 10.84 7.06
CA THR A 59 -10.33 11.72 5.90
C THR A 59 -10.23 10.98 4.57
N TYR A 60 -9.33 10.00 4.47
CA TYR A 60 -9.15 9.24 3.24
C TYR A 60 -10.11 8.05 3.15
N PHE A 61 -10.31 7.34 4.27
CA PHE A 61 -11.15 6.14 4.31
C PHE A 61 -12.65 6.44 4.17
N ALA A 62 -13.13 7.59 4.68
CA ALA A 62 -14.54 8.01 4.51
C ALA A 62 -14.91 8.17 3.04
N ASP A 63 -14.04 8.81 2.26
CA ASP A 63 -14.23 9.10 0.84
C ASP A 63 -13.47 8.12 -0.07
N ALA A 64 -13.15 6.90 0.43
CA ALA A 64 -12.48 5.90 -0.38
C ALA A 64 -13.40 5.35 -1.46
N LYS A 65 -13.04 5.57 -2.73
CA LYS A 65 -13.61 4.92 -3.91
C LYS A 65 -13.25 3.43 -3.95
N LEU A 66 -12.00 3.12 -3.60
CA LEU A 66 -11.47 1.77 -3.59
C LEU A 66 -10.39 1.62 -2.51
N VAL A 67 -10.41 0.50 -1.81
CA VAL A 67 -9.32 0.06 -0.93
C VAL A 67 -8.69 -1.20 -1.51
N ILE A 68 -7.40 -1.13 -1.83
CA ILE A 68 -6.60 -2.26 -2.33
C ILE A 68 -5.79 -2.80 -1.17
N ILE A 69 -5.89 -4.08 -0.91
CA ILE A 69 -5.14 -4.74 0.17
C ILE A 69 -4.48 -6.02 -0.33
N GLU A 70 -3.23 -6.24 0.09
CA GLU A 70 -2.51 -7.46 -0.24
C GLU A 70 -3.09 -8.68 0.50
N ARG A 71 -3.30 -9.78 -0.24
CA ARG A 71 -3.67 -11.09 0.31
C ARG A 71 -2.59 -11.60 1.26
N GLN A 72 -2.99 -11.94 2.48
CA GLN A 72 -2.09 -12.37 3.53
C GLN A 72 -2.09 -13.89 3.71
N MET A 73 -0.90 -14.47 3.93
CA MET A 73 -0.75 -15.91 4.17
C MET A 73 -0.63 -16.26 5.66
N ARG A 74 -0.12 -15.33 6.48
CA ARG A 74 0.03 -15.52 7.92
C ARG A 74 -1.29 -15.26 8.63
N VAL A 75 -1.70 -16.14 9.53
CA VAL A 75 -2.99 -16.08 10.24
C VAL A 75 -3.24 -14.72 10.90
N ASN A 76 -2.28 -14.19 11.65
CA ASN A 76 -2.44 -12.90 12.32
C ASN A 76 -2.61 -11.72 11.34
N MET A 77 -1.95 -11.77 10.19
CA MET A 77 -2.08 -10.74 9.15
C MET A 77 -3.41 -10.86 8.40
N ARG A 78 -3.95 -12.09 8.26
CA ARG A 78 -5.27 -12.32 7.66
C ARG A 78 -6.40 -11.71 8.47
N ILE A 79 -6.24 -11.57 9.78
CA ILE A 79 -7.22 -10.85 10.62
C ILE A 79 -7.33 -9.40 10.14
N ILE A 80 -6.21 -8.74 9.93
CA ILE A 80 -6.18 -7.35 9.41
C ILE A 80 -6.80 -7.27 8.02
N GLU A 81 -6.39 -8.15 7.10
CA GLU A 81 -6.99 -8.26 5.76
C GLU A 81 -8.50 -8.42 5.83
N SER A 82 -8.99 -9.34 6.68
CA SER A 82 -10.41 -9.65 6.79
C SER A 82 -11.22 -8.48 7.36
N VAL A 83 -10.68 -7.77 8.33
CA VAL A 83 -11.34 -6.56 8.91
C VAL A 83 -11.47 -5.49 7.84
N VAL A 84 -10.40 -5.16 7.15
CA VAL A 84 -10.42 -4.15 6.07
C VAL A 84 -11.39 -4.58 4.96
N HIS A 85 -11.32 -5.83 4.51
CA HIS A 85 -12.21 -6.35 3.48
C HIS A 85 -13.68 -6.28 3.91
N SER A 86 -13.98 -6.59 5.16
CA SER A 86 -15.35 -6.49 5.71
C SER A 86 -15.84 -5.05 5.81
N MET A 87 -15.00 -4.14 6.30
CA MET A 87 -15.38 -2.72 6.47
C MET A 87 -15.63 -2.02 5.13
N PHE A 88 -14.89 -2.40 4.09
CA PHE A 88 -14.99 -1.80 2.76
C PHE A 88 -15.58 -2.78 1.74
N TYR A 89 -16.41 -3.72 2.17
CA TYR A 89 -17.07 -4.68 1.30
C TYR A 89 -17.78 -3.98 0.13
N GLY A 90 -17.57 -4.49 -1.10
CA GLY A 90 -18.09 -3.86 -2.33
C GLY A 90 -17.18 -2.77 -2.92
N ARG A 91 -16.25 -2.23 -2.14
CA ARG A 91 -15.19 -1.30 -2.61
C ARG A 91 -13.81 -1.66 -2.07
N CYS A 92 -13.56 -2.96 -1.90
CA CYS A 92 -12.26 -3.51 -1.51
C CYS A 92 -11.79 -4.54 -2.53
N MET A 93 -10.56 -4.37 -3.00
CA MET A 93 -9.87 -5.29 -3.89
C MET A 93 -8.75 -5.99 -3.13
N VAL A 94 -8.87 -7.32 -2.96
CA VAL A 94 -7.79 -8.13 -2.39
C VAL A 94 -6.91 -8.64 -3.52
N VAL A 95 -5.64 -8.24 -3.54
CA VAL A 95 -4.68 -8.58 -4.60
C VAL A 95 -3.63 -9.56 -4.10
N GLN A 96 -3.18 -10.45 -4.96
CA GLN A 96 -2.03 -11.30 -4.67
C GLN A 96 -0.74 -10.60 -5.08
N ALA A 97 0.20 -10.41 -4.15
CA ALA A 97 1.49 -9.80 -4.42
C ALA A 97 2.22 -10.41 -5.62
N GLN A 98 2.13 -11.75 -5.77
CA GLN A 98 2.75 -12.45 -6.89
C GLN A 98 2.16 -12.02 -8.24
N HIS A 99 0.84 -11.85 -8.35
CA HIS A 99 0.20 -11.40 -9.59
C HIS A 99 0.57 -9.97 -9.92
N VAL A 100 0.58 -9.09 -8.93
CA VAL A 100 1.01 -7.70 -9.10
C VAL A 100 2.47 -7.63 -9.58
N LYS A 101 3.37 -8.35 -8.92
CA LYS A 101 4.78 -8.39 -9.30
C LYS A 101 5.02 -9.03 -10.67
N LEU A 102 4.26 -10.05 -11.02
CA LEU A 102 4.33 -10.68 -12.34
C LEU A 102 3.93 -9.71 -13.46
N HIS A 103 2.88 -8.91 -13.23
CA HIS A 103 2.42 -7.88 -14.19
C HIS A 103 3.54 -6.90 -14.58
N PHE A 104 4.40 -6.53 -13.62
CA PHE A 104 5.55 -5.63 -13.84
C PHE A 104 6.87 -6.36 -14.14
N GLY A 105 6.88 -7.69 -14.30
CA GLY A 105 8.10 -8.45 -14.50
C GLY A 105 9.02 -8.51 -13.28
N LEU A 106 8.51 -8.24 -12.09
CA LEU A 106 9.26 -8.16 -10.84
C LEU A 106 9.30 -9.47 -10.07
N ASN A 107 8.64 -10.52 -10.57
CA ASN A 107 8.57 -11.82 -9.88
C ASN A 107 9.90 -12.58 -10.04
N LYS A 108 10.72 -12.58 -9.00
CA LYS A 108 11.98 -13.33 -8.92
C LYS A 108 11.81 -14.54 -8.01
N ARG A 109 12.64 -15.59 -8.20
CA ARG A 109 12.57 -16.81 -7.37
C ARG A 109 13.02 -16.61 -5.93
N ASP A 110 13.85 -15.60 -5.69
CA ASP A 110 14.42 -15.29 -4.38
C ASP A 110 13.71 -14.10 -3.73
N TYR A 111 13.34 -14.24 -2.46
CA TYR A 111 12.62 -13.22 -1.71
C TYR A 111 13.37 -11.88 -1.61
N ARG A 112 14.70 -11.94 -1.37
CA ARG A 112 15.53 -10.72 -1.29
C ARG A 112 15.63 -10.02 -2.63
N LYS A 113 15.73 -10.81 -3.71
CA LYS A 113 15.72 -10.29 -5.09
C LYS A 113 14.37 -9.66 -5.44
N ASN A 114 13.27 -10.20 -4.97
CA ASN A 114 11.94 -9.61 -5.15
C ASN A 114 11.82 -8.23 -4.48
N LYS A 115 12.29 -8.11 -3.23
CA LYS A 115 12.31 -6.83 -2.52
C LYS A 115 13.18 -5.79 -3.22
N LYS A 116 14.40 -6.18 -3.60
CA LYS A 116 15.29 -5.29 -4.35
C LYS A 116 14.68 -4.87 -5.69
N ALA A 117 14.09 -5.80 -6.44
CA ALA A 117 13.45 -5.50 -7.72
C ALA A 117 12.30 -4.50 -7.59
N ALA A 118 11.50 -4.58 -6.52
CA ALA A 118 10.44 -3.60 -6.25
C ALA A 118 11.00 -2.19 -5.97
N VAL A 119 12.05 -2.09 -5.17
CA VAL A 119 12.72 -0.82 -4.89
C VAL A 119 13.38 -0.24 -6.15
N ASP A 120 14.10 -1.06 -6.91
CA ASP A 120 14.75 -0.64 -8.16
C ASP A 120 13.71 -0.17 -9.20
N PHE A 121 12.57 -0.84 -9.27
CA PHE A 121 11.46 -0.44 -10.15
C PHE A 121 10.89 0.93 -9.77
N VAL A 122 10.67 1.20 -8.49
CA VAL A 122 10.21 2.52 -8.04
C VAL A 122 11.22 3.60 -8.34
N ASN A 123 12.52 3.35 -8.14
CA ASN A 123 13.58 4.28 -8.53
C ASN A 123 13.49 4.64 -10.02
N GLU A 124 13.33 3.63 -10.87
CA GLU A 124 13.19 3.83 -12.31
C GLU A 124 11.95 4.68 -12.66
N GLN A 125 10.80 4.42 -12.01
CA GLN A 125 9.58 5.20 -12.24
C GLN A 125 9.74 6.66 -11.77
N MET A 126 10.48 6.89 -10.68
CA MET A 126 10.80 8.24 -10.20
C MET A 126 11.64 9.04 -11.21
N GLU A 127 12.60 8.39 -11.85
CA GLU A 127 13.52 9.02 -12.83
C GLU A 127 12.83 9.31 -14.18
N HIS A 128 11.93 8.42 -14.63
CA HIS A 128 11.35 8.46 -15.98
C HIS A 128 9.95 9.07 -16.06
N SER A 129 9.43 9.63 -14.99
CA SER A 129 8.08 10.21 -14.91
C SER A 129 6.98 9.18 -15.18
N GLU A 130 6.39 8.63 -14.14
CA GLU A 130 5.26 7.70 -14.23
C GLU A 130 4.01 8.43 -14.75
N PRO A 131 3.52 8.13 -15.96
CA PRO A 131 2.41 8.88 -16.56
C PRO A 131 1.09 8.71 -15.82
N HIS A 132 0.91 7.59 -15.11
CA HIS A 132 -0.32 7.29 -14.38
C HIS A 132 -0.33 7.85 -12.95
N ILE A 133 0.80 8.36 -12.45
CA ILE A 133 0.92 9.06 -11.16
C ILE A 133 1.73 10.33 -11.39
N PRO A 134 1.09 11.42 -11.89
CA PRO A 134 1.79 12.57 -12.44
C PRO A 134 2.75 13.27 -11.49
N ASN A 135 2.46 13.24 -10.19
CA ASN A 135 3.27 13.90 -9.18
C ASN A 135 4.27 12.98 -8.46
N LEU A 136 4.48 11.75 -8.95
CA LEU A 136 5.36 10.78 -8.25
C LEU A 136 6.77 11.34 -8.02
N HIS A 137 7.33 12.06 -8.98
CA HIS A 137 8.66 12.68 -8.88
C HIS A 137 8.80 13.67 -7.70
N THR A 138 7.72 14.29 -7.26
CA THR A 138 7.75 15.22 -6.11
C THR A 138 7.99 14.52 -4.78
N TRP A 139 7.83 13.19 -4.73
CA TRP A 139 8.05 12.37 -3.54
C TRP A 139 9.48 11.85 -3.40
N ASN A 140 10.38 12.22 -4.31
CA ASN A 140 11.75 11.69 -4.32
C ASN A 140 12.50 11.96 -3.01
N ALA A 141 12.40 13.15 -2.42
CA ALA A 141 13.06 13.46 -1.15
C ALA A 141 12.54 12.57 -0.01
N HIS A 142 11.23 12.35 0.06
CA HIS A 142 10.60 11.44 1.02
C HIS A 142 11.07 10.00 0.82
N TRP A 143 11.07 9.53 -0.43
CA TRP A 143 11.51 8.18 -0.80
C TRP A 143 12.96 7.90 -0.42
N VAL A 144 13.87 8.82 -0.71
CA VAL A 144 15.31 8.67 -0.42
C VAL A 144 15.58 8.66 1.09
N GLN A 145 14.80 9.41 1.88
CA GLN A 145 14.96 9.46 3.34
C GLN A 145 14.41 8.21 4.05
N GLU A 146 13.57 7.43 3.40
CA GLU A 146 12.97 6.25 4.02
C GLU A 146 13.99 5.11 4.12
N GLY A 147 14.26 4.68 5.35
CA GLY A 147 15.26 3.63 5.61
C GLY A 147 14.79 2.22 5.23
N LYS A 148 13.48 2.00 5.09
CA LYS A 148 12.88 0.72 4.71
C LYS A 148 11.91 0.92 3.55
N GLN A 149 12.47 1.00 2.37
CA GLN A 149 11.76 1.35 1.14
C GLN A 149 10.87 0.24 0.58
N ASP A 150 11.10 -1.02 0.92
CA ASP A 150 10.37 -2.16 0.37
C ASP A 150 8.86 -2.13 0.67
N ASP A 151 8.47 -1.73 1.89
CA ASP A 151 7.06 -1.64 2.26
C ASP A 151 6.35 -0.48 1.53
N LEU A 152 7.06 0.64 1.33
CA LEU A 152 6.57 1.75 0.51
C LEU A 152 6.45 1.37 -0.96
N ALA A 153 7.45 0.65 -1.49
CA ALA A 153 7.44 0.17 -2.87
C ALA A 153 6.24 -0.74 -3.12
N ASP A 154 6.01 -1.73 -2.26
CA ASP A 154 4.91 -2.69 -2.42
C ASP A 154 3.54 -2.00 -2.39
N ALA A 155 3.32 -1.03 -1.50
CA ALA A 155 2.09 -0.24 -1.48
C ALA A 155 1.89 0.60 -2.75
N LEU A 156 2.94 1.25 -3.24
CA LEU A 156 2.88 2.05 -4.48
C LEU A 156 2.64 1.17 -5.72
N ILE A 157 3.32 0.03 -5.82
CA ILE A 157 3.20 -0.89 -6.95
C ILE A 157 1.76 -1.43 -7.06
N MET A 158 1.06 -1.67 -5.96
CA MET A 158 -0.37 -2.05 -6.00
C MET A 158 -1.26 -0.93 -6.55
N LEU A 159 -1.00 0.34 -6.22
CA LEU A 159 -1.68 1.48 -6.84
C LEU A 159 -1.39 1.56 -8.34
N MET A 160 -0.13 1.44 -8.72
CA MET A 160 0.27 1.46 -10.14
C MET A 160 -0.37 0.31 -10.91
N TYR A 161 -0.45 -0.88 -10.33
CA TYR A 161 -1.15 -2.01 -10.92
C TYR A 161 -2.61 -1.68 -11.20
N TYR A 162 -3.30 -1.05 -10.26
CA TYR A 162 -4.69 -0.66 -10.44
C TYR A 162 -4.84 0.38 -11.56
N VAL A 163 -4.14 1.51 -11.48
CA VAL A 163 -4.30 2.60 -12.45
C VAL A 163 -3.86 2.22 -13.87
N ARG A 164 -2.90 1.31 -14.03
CA ARG A 164 -2.49 0.82 -15.35
C ARG A 164 -3.41 -0.27 -15.92
N THR A 165 -4.23 -0.91 -15.10
CA THR A 165 -5.06 -2.05 -15.52
C THR A 165 -6.53 -1.69 -15.65
N PHE A 166 -7.06 -0.80 -14.80
CA PHE A 166 -8.48 -0.58 -14.62
C PHE A 166 -8.91 0.89 -14.79
N ASP A 167 -7.98 1.84 -14.82
CA ASP A 167 -8.23 3.24 -15.05
C ASP A 167 -7.92 3.61 -16.50
#